data_793f432bfff9039e0fa6f6260d3b2886
#
_entry.id   793f432bfff9039e0fa6f6260d3b2886
#
_cell.length_a   1.000
_cell.length_b   1.000
_cell.length_c   1.000
_cell.angle_alpha   90.00
_cell.angle_beta   90.00
_cell.angle_gamma   90.00
#
_symmetry.space_group_name_H-M   'P 1'
#
loop_
_entity.id
_entity.type
_entity.pdbx_description
1 polymer ?
#
loop_
_entity_poly.entity_id
_entity_poly.type
_entity_poly.pdbx_seq_one_letter_code
_entity_poly.pdbx_strand_id
1 'polypeptide(L)'
;MAYVKIGGTNGSGKTCLARAFLKLWDFKPECFTGKTKVAQYVARVKPGQPLSKLFNKVVVLGSYETVCGGMDTINDKNILRPLVEQYCTSKDKRTLVFLEGLLVGGTYGYLGEMSERSKVPWLYGFMDTPYEVCVSRVEARRLERGNDKPFDGMKSLHGKIRGCKSTAARATAGGHTVVWIDHKLSPERQVKALLKDVERMMTK
;
A
#
# COMPACT_ATOMS: atom_id res chain seq x y z
N MET A 1 -2.79 9.11 -14.58
CA MET A 1 -1.98 8.63 -13.43
C MET A 1 -2.84 8.58 -12.20
N ALA A 2 -2.63 7.60 -11.34
CA ALA A 2 -3.30 7.52 -10.04
C ALA A 2 -2.40 6.84 -8.99
N TYR A 3 -2.68 7.09 -7.73
CA TYR A 3 -2.04 6.42 -6.61
C TYR A 3 -3.04 5.58 -5.80
N VAL A 4 -2.59 4.41 -5.37
CA VAL A 4 -3.27 3.57 -4.38
C VAL A 4 -2.33 3.39 -3.19
N LYS A 5 -2.73 3.93 -2.05
CA LYS A 5 -1.99 3.87 -0.80
C LYS A 5 -2.71 2.98 0.19
N ILE A 6 -2.09 1.86 0.58
CA ILE A 6 -2.68 0.91 1.52
C ILE A 6 -2.10 1.12 2.92
N GLY A 7 -3.00 1.41 3.87
CA GLY A 7 -2.71 1.57 5.29
C GLY A 7 -3.26 0.43 6.13
N GLY A 8 -2.75 0.29 7.34
CA GLY A 8 -3.19 -0.71 8.31
C GLY A 8 -2.08 -1.02 9.31
N THR A 9 -2.43 -1.62 10.43
CA THR A 9 -1.48 -1.98 11.48
C THR A 9 -0.73 -3.29 11.17
N ASN A 10 0.19 -3.69 12.04
CA ASN A 10 0.84 -5.01 11.96
C ASN A 10 -0.23 -6.11 12.06
N GLY A 11 -0.09 -7.18 11.28
CA GLY A 11 -1.07 -8.27 11.26
C GLY A 11 -2.36 -7.98 10.45
N SER A 12 -2.56 -6.76 9.93
CA SER A 12 -3.80 -6.41 9.23
C SER A 12 -3.98 -7.05 7.84
N GLY A 13 -2.91 -7.58 7.23
CA GLY A 13 -3.00 -8.25 5.92
C GLY A 13 -2.53 -7.43 4.72
N LYS A 14 -2.04 -6.20 4.89
CA LYS A 14 -1.53 -5.34 3.81
C LYS A 14 -0.60 -6.05 2.83
N THR A 15 0.42 -6.74 3.35
CA THR A 15 1.42 -7.44 2.53
C THR A 15 0.81 -8.63 1.77
N CYS A 16 -0.21 -9.30 2.32
CA CYS A 16 -0.94 -10.36 1.62
C CYS A 16 -1.72 -9.77 0.43
N LEU A 17 -2.41 -8.66 0.65
CA LEU A 17 -3.09 -7.91 -0.41
C LEU A 17 -2.11 -7.46 -1.50
N ALA A 18 -0.98 -6.87 -1.11
CA ALA A 18 0.03 -6.42 -2.07
C ALA A 18 0.62 -7.58 -2.89
N ARG A 19 0.87 -8.74 -2.28
CA ARG A 19 1.32 -9.93 -2.99
C ARG A 19 0.26 -10.48 -3.95
N ALA A 20 -1.02 -10.46 -3.58
CA ALA A 20 -2.10 -10.80 -4.49
C ALA A 20 -2.19 -9.79 -5.66
N PHE A 21 -1.98 -8.51 -5.38
CA PHE A 21 -1.90 -7.47 -6.41
C PHE A 21 -0.74 -7.71 -7.38
N LEU A 22 0.43 -8.09 -6.89
CA LEU A 22 1.61 -8.43 -7.72
C LEU A 22 1.40 -9.63 -8.66
N LYS A 23 0.42 -10.50 -8.39
CA LYS A 23 0.09 -11.63 -9.28
C LYS A 23 -0.74 -11.25 -10.51
N LEU A 24 -1.25 -10.01 -10.60
CA LEU A 24 -2.17 -9.62 -11.67
C LEU A 24 -1.48 -9.30 -13.01
N TRP A 25 -0.21 -8.93 -12.96
CA TRP A 25 0.57 -8.54 -14.14
C TRP A 25 1.98 -9.16 -14.09
N ASP A 26 2.66 -9.17 -15.21
CA ASP A 26 4.06 -9.60 -15.31
C ASP A 26 5.00 -8.52 -14.78
N PHE A 27 5.14 -8.46 -13.46
CA PHE A 27 5.99 -7.48 -12.78
C PHE A 27 7.46 -7.87 -12.84
N LYS A 28 8.31 -6.90 -13.20
CA LYS A 28 9.76 -7.01 -13.11
C LYS A 28 10.28 -6.18 -11.94
N PRO A 29 11.15 -6.76 -11.09
CA PRO A 29 11.76 -6.03 -9.99
C PRO A 29 12.79 -5.02 -10.54
N GLU A 30 12.83 -3.84 -9.94
CA GLU A 30 13.85 -2.82 -10.20
C GLU A 30 14.51 -2.44 -8.87
N CYS A 31 15.83 -2.46 -8.85
CA CYS A 31 16.63 -2.13 -7.68
C CYS A 31 16.95 -0.64 -7.61
N PHE A 32 17.33 -0.17 -6.43
CA PHE A 32 17.95 1.14 -6.29
C PHE A 32 19.26 1.19 -7.08
N THR A 33 19.56 2.34 -7.67
CA THR A 33 20.83 2.56 -8.38
C THR A 33 22.02 2.19 -7.49
N GLY A 34 22.88 1.30 -7.98
CA GLY A 34 24.05 0.81 -7.24
C GLY A 34 23.76 -0.09 -6.04
N LYS A 35 22.53 -0.63 -5.89
CA LYS A 35 22.15 -1.55 -4.80
C LYS A 35 21.46 -2.80 -5.35
N THR A 36 21.56 -3.91 -4.62
CA THR A 36 20.89 -5.17 -4.96
C THR A 36 19.46 -5.26 -4.44
N LYS A 37 19.09 -4.38 -3.48
CA LYS A 37 17.76 -4.39 -2.87
C LYS A 37 16.71 -3.85 -3.84
N VAL A 38 15.64 -4.61 -4.04
CA VAL A 38 14.49 -4.19 -4.85
C VAL A 38 13.83 -2.95 -4.23
N ALA A 39 13.61 -1.94 -5.08
CA ALA A 39 12.96 -0.67 -4.72
C ALA A 39 11.49 -0.65 -5.16
N GLN A 40 11.21 -1.29 -6.29
CA GLN A 40 9.89 -1.30 -6.91
C GLN A 40 9.75 -2.48 -7.87
N TYR A 41 8.49 -2.73 -8.26
CA TYR A 41 8.13 -3.68 -9.30
C TYR A 41 7.36 -2.93 -10.39
N VAL A 42 7.72 -3.14 -11.64
CA VAL A 42 7.10 -2.45 -12.78
C VAL A 42 6.51 -3.46 -13.74
N ALA A 43 5.27 -3.24 -14.17
CA ALA A 43 4.60 -4.03 -15.19
C ALA A 43 3.98 -3.13 -16.27
N ARG A 44 4.00 -3.60 -17.50
CA ARG A 44 3.17 -3.04 -18.59
C ARG A 44 1.81 -3.71 -18.57
N VAL A 45 0.76 -2.92 -18.72
CA VAL A 45 -0.61 -3.42 -18.82
C VAL A 45 -0.95 -3.70 -20.25
N LYS A 46 -1.25 -4.96 -20.57
CA LYS A 46 -1.63 -5.40 -21.92
C LYS A 46 -3.14 -5.22 -22.14
N PRO A 47 -3.60 -5.04 -23.37
CA PRO A 47 -5.03 -5.05 -23.71
C PRO A 47 -5.73 -6.29 -23.13
N GLY A 48 -6.93 -6.12 -22.57
CA GLY A 48 -7.70 -7.19 -21.92
C GLY A 48 -7.34 -7.47 -20.46
N GLN A 49 -6.21 -6.98 -19.96
CA GLN A 49 -5.87 -7.07 -18.54
C GLN A 49 -6.66 -6.04 -17.70
N PRO A 50 -6.78 -6.25 -16.37
CA PRO A 50 -7.43 -5.29 -15.48
C PRO A 50 -6.86 -3.89 -15.67
N LEU A 51 -7.74 -2.87 -15.66
CA LEU A 51 -7.41 -1.45 -15.80
C LEU A 51 -6.73 -1.03 -17.12
N SER A 52 -6.66 -1.90 -18.15
CA SER A 52 -5.98 -1.60 -19.43
C SER A 52 -6.53 -0.41 -20.20
N LYS A 53 -7.81 -0.06 -19.98
CA LYS A 53 -8.43 1.14 -20.54
C LYS A 53 -7.91 2.43 -19.91
N LEU A 54 -7.48 2.39 -18.65
CA LEU A 54 -7.06 3.54 -17.84
C LEU A 54 -5.53 3.70 -17.79
N PHE A 55 -4.82 2.58 -17.66
CA PHE A 55 -3.38 2.57 -17.46
C PHE A 55 -2.66 1.68 -18.47
N ASN A 56 -1.44 2.05 -18.83
CA ASN A 56 -0.50 1.25 -19.63
C ASN A 56 0.67 0.71 -18.79
N LYS A 57 0.82 1.22 -17.56
CA LYS A 57 1.87 0.84 -16.63
C LYS A 57 1.34 0.78 -15.20
N VAL A 58 1.79 -0.21 -14.45
CA VAL A 58 1.57 -0.33 -13.01
C VAL A 58 2.93 -0.42 -12.32
N VAL A 59 3.07 0.32 -11.23
CA VAL A 59 4.26 0.33 -10.38
C VAL A 59 3.85 -0.01 -8.96
N VAL A 60 4.54 -0.96 -8.35
CA VAL A 60 4.39 -1.30 -6.93
C VAL A 60 5.67 -0.91 -6.21
N LEU A 61 5.57 0.06 -5.29
CA LEU A 61 6.71 0.57 -4.56
C LEU A 61 7.02 -0.28 -3.32
N GLY A 62 8.32 -0.45 -3.03
CA GLY A 62 8.82 -1.24 -1.92
C GLY A 62 9.24 -2.66 -2.31
N SER A 63 9.87 -3.38 -1.40
CA SER A 63 10.30 -4.77 -1.62
C SER A 63 9.32 -5.75 -0.99
N TYR A 64 9.08 -6.88 -1.67
CA TYR A 64 8.23 -7.98 -1.20
C TYR A 64 8.97 -9.32 -1.16
N GLU A 65 10.29 -9.28 -1.15
CA GLU A 65 11.16 -10.47 -1.11
C GLU A 65 11.18 -11.14 0.27
N THR A 66 10.82 -10.40 1.32
CA THR A 66 10.76 -10.91 2.70
C THR A 66 9.33 -11.01 3.21
N VAL A 67 9.11 -11.73 4.30
CA VAL A 67 7.78 -11.92 4.92
C VAL A 67 7.08 -10.59 5.24
N CYS A 68 7.83 -9.56 5.67
CA CYS A 68 7.33 -8.20 5.84
C CYS A 68 7.79 -7.39 4.62
N GLY A 69 6.86 -7.00 3.76
CA GLY A 69 7.14 -6.28 2.52
C GLY A 69 6.73 -4.81 2.58
N GLY A 70 6.76 -4.20 1.40
CA GLY A 70 6.28 -2.84 1.15
C GLY A 70 7.31 -1.74 1.41
N MET A 71 6.80 -0.53 1.53
CA MET A 71 7.63 0.67 1.74
C MET A 71 8.37 0.67 3.09
N ASP A 72 7.86 -0.08 4.09
CA ASP A 72 8.51 -0.22 5.41
C ASP A 72 9.88 -0.94 5.32
N THR A 73 10.17 -1.59 4.20
CA THR A 73 11.51 -2.18 3.94
C THR A 73 12.54 -1.14 3.52
N ILE A 74 12.11 0.06 3.19
CA ILE A 74 12.97 1.19 2.82
C ILE A 74 13.16 2.06 4.06
N ASN A 75 14.23 1.82 4.81
CA ASN A 75 14.46 2.50 6.10
C ASN A 75 14.88 3.98 5.95
N ASP A 76 15.36 4.37 4.77
CA ASP A 76 15.84 5.73 4.52
C ASP A 76 14.70 6.60 3.97
N LYS A 77 14.28 7.58 4.77
CA LYS A 77 13.24 8.54 4.41
C LYS A 77 13.65 9.44 3.24
N ASN A 78 14.96 9.70 3.09
CA ASN A 78 15.49 10.51 2.00
C ASN A 78 15.38 9.79 0.65
N ILE A 79 15.25 8.45 0.66
CA ILE A 79 15.01 7.65 -0.54
C ILE A 79 13.51 7.48 -0.77
N LEU A 80 12.74 7.25 0.29
CA LEU A 80 11.33 6.88 0.20
C LEU A 80 10.47 8.01 -0.40
N ARG A 81 10.65 9.25 0.06
CA ARG A 81 9.88 10.39 -0.43
C ARG A 81 10.14 10.68 -1.91
N PRO A 82 11.39 10.84 -2.38
CA PRO A 82 11.69 11.01 -3.80
C PRO A 82 11.19 9.86 -4.67
N LEU A 83 11.23 8.62 -4.18
CA LEU A 83 10.71 7.45 -4.90
C LEU A 83 9.20 7.57 -5.18
N VAL A 84 8.43 8.12 -4.26
CA VAL A 84 7.00 8.39 -4.51
C VAL A 84 6.82 9.62 -5.39
N GLU A 85 7.56 10.70 -5.11
CA GLU A 85 7.41 12.01 -5.76
C GLU A 85 7.75 11.99 -7.25
N GLN A 86 8.71 11.14 -7.67
CA GLN A 86 9.09 11.01 -9.09
C GLN A 86 7.92 10.68 -10.01
N TYR A 87 6.92 9.95 -9.50
CA TYR A 87 5.73 9.65 -10.28
C TYR A 87 4.72 10.81 -10.26
N CYS A 88 4.64 11.62 -9.20
CA CYS A 88 3.78 12.80 -9.17
C CYS A 88 4.15 13.82 -10.26
N THR A 89 5.44 13.93 -10.56
CA THR A 89 5.99 14.87 -11.56
C THR A 89 6.15 14.24 -12.95
N SER A 90 5.93 12.94 -13.09
CA SER A 90 6.08 12.22 -14.36
C SER A 90 5.13 12.73 -15.44
N LYS A 91 5.63 12.82 -16.67
CA LYS A 91 4.84 13.11 -17.88
C LYS A 91 3.93 11.95 -18.28
N ASP A 92 4.21 10.72 -17.83
CA ASP A 92 3.38 9.55 -18.10
C ASP A 92 2.11 9.60 -17.25
N LYS A 93 1.00 9.97 -17.88
CA LYS A 93 -0.32 10.10 -17.24
C LYS A 93 -1.09 8.78 -17.14
N ARG A 94 -0.57 7.71 -17.72
CA ARG A 94 -1.23 6.39 -17.72
C ARG A 94 -0.53 5.37 -16.82
N THR A 95 0.03 5.82 -15.70
CA THR A 95 0.64 4.96 -14.67
C THR A 95 -0.24 4.87 -13.43
N LEU A 96 -0.46 3.65 -12.92
CA LEU A 96 -0.99 3.38 -11.59
C LEU A 96 0.18 3.10 -10.64
N VAL A 97 0.28 3.82 -9.54
CA VAL A 97 1.28 3.61 -8.49
C VAL A 97 0.61 3.02 -7.25
N PHE A 98 1.03 1.82 -6.87
CA PHE A 98 0.59 1.15 -5.66
C PHE A 98 1.69 1.17 -4.60
N LEU A 99 1.33 1.50 -3.37
CA LEU A 99 2.25 1.47 -2.24
C LEU A 99 1.54 1.03 -0.96
N GLU A 100 2.25 0.28 -0.13
CA GLU A 100 1.78 -0.10 1.20
C GLU A 100 2.88 0.04 2.23
N GLY A 101 2.50 0.32 3.47
CA GLY A 101 3.42 0.42 4.59
C GLY A 101 2.75 1.00 5.82
N LEU A 102 3.33 0.71 6.97
CA LEU A 102 2.86 1.20 8.26
C LEU A 102 3.08 2.70 8.40
N LEU A 103 4.31 3.16 8.15
CA LEU A 103 4.69 4.57 8.22
C LEU A 103 3.99 5.39 7.15
N VAL A 104 3.84 4.82 5.96
CA VAL A 104 3.19 5.44 4.82
C VAL A 104 1.67 5.46 4.99
N GLY A 105 1.08 4.43 5.61
CA GLY A 105 -0.36 4.27 5.77
C GLY A 105 -0.94 4.94 7.01
N GLY A 106 -0.19 4.94 8.12
CA GLY A 106 -0.68 5.39 9.42
C GLY A 106 -0.49 6.88 9.72
N THR A 107 0.21 7.63 8.87
CA THR A 107 0.51 9.04 9.12
C THR A 107 0.19 9.88 7.89
N TYR A 108 -0.83 10.74 7.99
CA TYR A 108 -1.21 11.60 6.87
C TYR A 108 -0.09 12.56 6.46
N GLY A 109 0.56 13.21 7.42
CA GLY A 109 1.61 14.19 7.17
C GLY A 109 2.81 13.68 6.38
N TYR A 110 3.00 12.35 6.26
CA TYR A 110 4.14 11.82 5.52
C TYR A 110 3.99 11.93 3.99
N LEU A 111 2.80 11.63 3.46
CA LEU A 111 2.49 11.73 2.03
C LEU A 111 1.21 12.54 1.75
N GLY A 112 0.48 12.97 2.77
CA GLY A 112 -0.77 13.70 2.63
C GLY A 112 -0.56 15.03 1.91
N GLU A 113 0.41 15.82 2.34
CA GLU A 113 0.77 17.08 1.66
C GLU A 113 1.17 16.87 0.19
N MET A 114 1.83 15.75 -0.12
CA MET A 114 2.18 15.40 -1.50
C MET A 114 0.91 15.07 -2.30
N SER A 115 -0.03 14.33 -1.72
CA SER A 115 -1.29 14.01 -2.38
C SER A 115 -2.11 15.26 -2.68
N GLU A 116 -2.16 16.22 -1.76
CA GLU A 116 -2.87 17.50 -1.93
C GLU A 116 -2.25 18.36 -3.04
N ARG A 117 -0.91 18.40 -3.11
CA ARG A 117 -0.18 19.21 -4.10
C ARG A 117 -0.12 18.59 -5.49
N SER A 118 -0.21 17.27 -5.61
CA SER A 118 0.11 16.55 -6.84
C SER A 118 -0.93 16.69 -7.95
N LYS A 119 -2.15 17.14 -7.66
CA LYS A 119 -3.30 17.14 -8.58
C LYS A 119 -3.58 15.78 -9.25
N VAL A 120 -2.99 14.71 -8.70
CA VAL A 120 -3.16 13.33 -9.16
C VAL A 120 -4.18 12.66 -8.25
N PRO A 121 -5.16 11.88 -8.77
CA PRO A 121 -6.09 11.14 -7.94
C PRO A 121 -5.39 10.16 -6.99
N TRP A 122 -5.75 10.19 -5.71
CA TRP A 122 -5.27 9.27 -4.69
C TRP A 122 -6.43 8.49 -4.09
N LEU A 123 -6.26 7.15 -4.05
CA LEU A 123 -7.10 6.26 -3.30
C LEU A 123 -6.36 5.83 -2.03
N TYR A 124 -6.96 6.07 -0.89
CA TYR A 124 -6.49 5.63 0.43
C TYR A 124 -7.30 4.40 0.85
N GLY A 125 -6.69 3.23 0.75
CA GLY A 125 -7.26 1.97 1.24
C GLY A 125 -6.77 1.65 2.64
N PHE A 126 -7.66 1.32 3.56
CA PHE A 126 -7.32 0.90 4.91
C PHE A 126 -7.85 -0.50 5.18
N MET A 127 -6.98 -1.37 5.72
CA MET A 127 -7.40 -2.70 6.15
C MET A 127 -8.33 -2.60 7.37
N ASP A 128 -9.57 -3.03 7.19
CA ASP A 128 -10.58 -3.10 8.27
C ASP A 128 -10.44 -4.42 9.03
N THR A 129 -9.34 -4.54 9.77
CA THR A 129 -9.00 -5.74 10.52
C THR A 129 -9.13 -5.47 12.02
N PRO A 130 -9.96 -6.22 12.74
CA PRO A 130 -10.10 -6.09 14.19
C PRO A 130 -8.76 -6.24 14.91
N TYR A 131 -8.65 -5.55 16.04
CA TYR A 131 -7.45 -5.54 16.86
C TYR A 131 -7.01 -6.96 17.25
N GLU A 132 -7.95 -7.78 17.73
CA GLU A 132 -7.71 -9.15 18.21
C GLU A 132 -7.16 -10.05 17.09
N VAL A 133 -7.67 -9.88 15.87
CA VAL A 133 -7.18 -10.60 14.69
C VAL A 133 -5.77 -10.16 14.34
N CYS A 134 -5.46 -8.87 14.47
CA CYS A 134 -4.11 -8.37 14.25
C CYS A 134 -3.12 -8.93 15.27
N VAL A 135 -3.49 -8.96 16.57
CA VAL A 135 -2.67 -9.53 17.64
C VAL A 135 -2.38 -11.00 17.37
N SER A 136 -3.43 -11.81 17.19
CA SER A 136 -3.31 -13.25 16.92
C SER A 136 -2.36 -13.55 15.75
N ARG A 137 -2.49 -12.82 14.65
CA ARG A 137 -1.61 -12.97 13.46
C ARG A 137 -0.16 -12.55 13.72
N VAL A 138 0.06 -11.56 14.58
CA VAL A 138 1.42 -11.15 14.97
C VAL A 138 2.06 -12.20 15.86
N GLU A 139 1.33 -12.72 16.85
CA GLU A 139 1.79 -13.77 17.75
C GLU A 139 2.11 -15.06 17.01
N ALA A 140 1.23 -15.53 16.14
CA ALA A 140 1.47 -16.71 15.31
C ALA A 140 2.78 -16.59 14.52
N ARG A 141 3.03 -15.45 13.85
CA ARG A 141 4.29 -15.23 13.12
C ARG A 141 5.52 -15.13 14.03
N ARG A 142 5.37 -14.71 15.29
CA ARG A 142 6.47 -14.70 16.25
C ARG A 142 6.85 -16.12 16.66
N LEU A 143 5.85 -16.94 16.95
CA LEU A 143 6.04 -18.37 17.27
C LEU A 143 6.71 -19.12 16.11
N GLU A 144 6.26 -18.92 14.88
CA GLU A 144 6.88 -19.49 13.67
C GLU A 144 8.36 -19.14 13.50
N ARG A 145 8.79 -18.01 14.09
CA ARG A 145 10.19 -17.54 14.09
C ARG A 145 10.98 -17.93 15.34
N GLY A 146 10.41 -18.81 16.18
CA GLY A 146 11.04 -19.23 17.43
C GLY A 146 11.02 -18.17 18.53
N ASN A 147 10.16 -17.15 18.43
CA ASN A 147 10.00 -16.14 19.47
C ASN A 147 8.70 -16.40 20.25
N ASP A 148 8.81 -17.08 21.37
CA ASP A 148 7.73 -17.49 22.28
C ASP A 148 7.34 -16.42 23.32
N LYS A 149 8.11 -15.32 23.41
CA LYS A 149 7.79 -14.23 24.34
C LYS A 149 6.45 -13.58 23.98
N PRO A 150 5.60 -13.25 24.96
CA PRO A 150 4.34 -12.54 24.71
C PRO A 150 4.55 -11.28 23.88
N PHE A 151 3.56 -10.95 23.04
CA PHE A 151 3.60 -9.72 22.27
C PHE A 151 3.25 -8.53 23.17
N ASP A 152 4.25 -7.70 23.46
CA ASP A 152 4.13 -6.51 24.30
C ASP A 152 3.72 -5.21 23.57
N GLY A 153 3.60 -5.30 22.24
CA GLY A 153 3.31 -4.16 21.36
C GLY A 153 1.84 -3.72 21.31
N MET A 154 0.99 -4.12 22.26
CA MET A 154 -0.45 -3.83 22.26
C MET A 154 -0.77 -2.34 22.22
N LYS A 155 -0.11 -1.51 23.06
CA LYS A 155 -0.29 -0.05 23.05
C LYS A 155 0.07 0.57 21.70
N SER A 156 1.15 0.08 21.08
CA SER A 156 1.60 0.50 19.76
C SER A 156 0.57 0.14 18.67
N LEU A 157 -0.05 -1.03 18.75
CA LEU A 157 -1.08 -1.47 17.81
C LEU A 157 -2.32 -0.57 17.83
N HIS A 158 -2.84 -0.27 19.03
CA HIS A 158 -3.95 0.68 19.20
C HIS A 158 -3.63 2.07 18.65
N GLY A 159 -2.41 2.57 18.92
CA GLY A 159 -1.94 3.84 18.35
C GLY A 159 -1.96 3.84 16.82
N LYS A 160 -1.53 2.74 16.20
CA LYS A 160 -1.52 2.59 14.73
C LYS A 160 -2.92 2.52 14.14
N ILE A 161 -3.86 1.83 14.79
CA ILE A 161 -5.27 1.78 14.36
C ILE A 161 -5.88 3.18 14.42
N ARG A 162 -5.67 3.92 15.51
CA ARG A 162 -6.13 5.33 15.63
C ARG A 162 -5.50 6.20 14.55
N GLY A 163 -4.20 6.03 14.27
CA GLY A 163 -3.50 6.73 13.19
C GLY A 163 -4.11 6.48 11.82
N CYS A 164 -4.49 5.24 11.50
CA CYS A 164 -5.20 4.91 10.26
C CYS A 164 -6.56 5.62 10.17
N LYS A 165 -7.35 5.62 11.24
CA LYS A 165 -8.65 6.32 11.30
C LYS A 165 -8.49 7.83 11.12
N SER A 166 -7.53 8.43 11.80
CA SER A 166 -7.21 9.86 11.66
C SER A 166 -6.74 10.20 10.24
N THR A 167 -5.89 9.34 9.64
CA THR A 167 -5.43 9.52 8.26
C THR A 167 -6.58 9.40 7.26
N ALA A 168 -7.49 8.45 7.46
CA ALA A 168 -8.70 8.29 6.64
C ALA A 168 -9.59 9.54 6.69
N ALA A 169 -9.84 10.06 7.88
CA ALA A 169 -10.65 11.29 8.06
C ALA A 169 -10.01 12.49 7.34
N ARG A 170 -8.69 12.68 7.49
CA ARG A 170 -7.96 13.77 6.82
C ARG A 170 -7.96 13.62 5.29
N ALA A 171 -7.76 12.40 4.80
CA ALA A 171 -7.81 12.12 3.36
C ALA A 171 -9.21 12.40 2.78
N THR A 172 -10.28 12.04 3.50
CA THR A 172 -11.65 12.38 3.11
C THR A 172 -11.87 13.88 3.08
N ALA A 173 -11.43 14.61 4.11
CA ALA A 173 -11.53 16.07 4.17
C ALA A 173 -10.73 16.75 3.04
N GLY A 174 -9.60 16.16 2.62
CA GLY A 174 -8.81 16.59 1.45
C GLY A 174 -9.39 16.20 0.09
N GLY A 175 -10.60 15.63 0.04
CA GLY A 175 -11.29 15.26 -1.21
C GLY A 175 -10.77 13.99 -1.88
N HIS A 176 -9.94 13.19 -1.17
CA HIS A 176 -9.44 11.93 -1.70
C HIS A 176 -10.44 10.79 -1.57
N THR A 177 -10.32 9.79 -2.44
CA THR A 177 -11.10 8.56 -2.32
C THR A 177 -10.57 7.72 -1.15
N VAL A 178 -11.44 7.38 -0.20
CA VAL A 178 -11.11 6.53 0.96
C VAL A 178 -11.97 5.27 0.91
N VAL A 179 -11.34 4.09 1.08
CA VAL A 179 -12.02 2.79 1.13
C VAL A 179 -11.53 1.97 2.31
N TRP A 180 -12.43 1.21 2.93
CA TRP A 180 -12.13 0.24 3.97
C TRP A 180 -12.17 -1.16 3.36
N ILE A 181 -11.09 -1.92 3.52
CA ILE A 181 -10.88 -3.22 2.89
C ILE A 181 -11.23 -4.31 3.89
N ASP A 182 -12.29 -5.06 3.62
CA ASP A 182 -12.77 -6.14 4.48
C ASP A 182 -11.72 -7.26 4.61
N HIS A 183 -11.23 -7.46 5.83
CA HIS A 183 -10.25 -8.47 6.18
C HIS A 183 -10.74 -9.91 6.07
N LYS A 184 -12.07 -10.14 5.97
CA LYS A 184 -12.71 -11.46 5.84
C LYS A 184 -12.64 -11.99 4.41
N LEU A 185 -12.46 -11.10 3.43
CA LEU A 185 -12.30 -11.50 2.04
C LEU A 185 -10.91 -12.09 1.81
N SER A 186 -10.79 -13.02 0.87
CA SER A 186 -9.47 -13.48 0.41
C SER A 186 -8.69 -12.32 -0.22
N PRO A 187 -7.34 -12.36 -0.19
CA PRO A 187 -6.52 -11.31 -0.80
C PRO A 187 -6.88 -11.02 -2.26
N GLU A 188 -7.24 -12.03 -3.04
CA GLU A 188 -7.65 -11.90 -4.45
C GLU A 188 -9.00 -11.16 -4.57
N ARG A 189 -9.96 -11.44 -3.69
CA ARG A 189 -11.25 -10.72 -3.63
C ARG A 189 -11.07 -9.28 -3.18
N GLN A 190 -10.19 -9.04 -2.20
CA GLN A 190 -9.82 -7.70 -1.76
C GLN A 190 -9.22 -6.87 -2.92
N VAL A 191 -8.30 -7.47 -3.68
CA VAL A 191 -7.72 -6.83 -4.87
C VAL A 191 -8.77 -6.54 -5.91
N LYS A 192 -9.67 -7.49 -6.21
CA LYS A 192 -10.77 -7.27 -7.17
C LYS A 192 -11.69 -6.11 -6.78
N ALA A 193 -12.01 -5.99 -5.48
CA ALA A 193 -12.79 -4.86 -4.97
C ALA A 193 -12.02 -3.54 -5.12
N LEU A 194 -10.73 -3.53 -4.74
CA LEU A 194 -9.86 -2.35 -4.84
C LEU A 194 -9.73 -1.84 -6.28
N LEU A 195 -9.62 -2.74 -7.27
CA LEU A 195 -9.55 -2.34 -8.69
C LEU A 195 -10.83 -1.64 -9.15
N LYS A 196 -12.02 -2.10 -8.70
CA LYS A 196 -13.28 -1.42 -8.98
C LYS A 196 -13.33 -0.02 -8.37
N ASP A 197 -12.78 0.15 -7.17
CA ASP A 197 -12.72 1.46 -6.53
C ASP A 197 -11.75 2.40 -7.26
N VAL A 198 -10.64 1.87 -7.80
CA VAL A 198 -9.74 2.63 -8.69
C VAL A 198 -10.46 3.05 -9.97
N GLU A 199 -11.22 2.16 -10.62
CA GLU A 199 -12.02 2.49 -11.80
C GLU A 199 -13.02 3.61 -11.49
N ARG A 200 -13.79 3.50 -10.40
CA ARG A 200 -14.73 4.52 -9.97
C ARG A 200 -14.07 5.87 -9.67
N MET A 201 -12.90 5.87 -9.05
CA MET A 201 -12.14 7.09 -8.78
C MET A 201 -11.72 7.80 -10.07
N MET A 202 -11.34 7.02 -11.09
CA MET A 202 -10.84 7.55 -12.36
C MET A 202 -11.95 8.00 -13.32
N THR A 203 -13.20 7.62 -13.06
CA THR A 203 -14.37 7.97 -13.89
C THR A 203 -15.24 9.11 -13.31
N LYS A 204 -14.89 9.61 -12.13
CA LYS A 204 -15.46 10.83 -11.53
C LYS A 204 -14.77 12.06 -12.10
#